data_75a81404dc1968a34b311644f9a3edb6
#
_entry.id   75a81404dc1968a34b311644f9a3edb6
#
_cell.length_a   1.000
_cell.length_b   1.000
_cell.length_c   1.000
_cell.angle_alpha   90.00
_cell.angle_beta   90.00
_cell.angle_gamma   90.00
#
_symmetry.space_group_name_H-M   'P 1'
#
loop_
_entity.id
_entity.type
_entity.pdbx_description
1 polymer ?
#
loop_
_entity_poly.entity_id
_entity_poly.type
_entity_poly.pdbx_seq_one_letter_code
_entity_poly.pdbx_strand_id
1 'polypeptide(L)'
;MNLESGLFPRKTDDVLHGPMTMGEVPESHPRYASLMSRQRLVDAMKEGLLADSALIAHGRGEAFDYLLGEQTTAGATAAINEVAARLLIAKQPVISVNGNTVALACDELLQIADTLRCPLEVNIYYRTPERMAALLGRIEERATALHLNHVEILGANPNGRIPGLDGPRANCCQEGILGADVVLVPLEDGDRCEALVAMGKQVFVIDLNPLSRTAKTATICIVDEVQRTTSALLSRLNNPKDSDPHFDAAASRRAVLEVMLEALERD
;
A
#
# COMPACT_ATOMS: atom_id res chain seq x y z
N MET A 1 2.99 57.36 -39.24
CA MET A 1 2.25 57.15 -37.99
C MET A 1 2.71 55.80 -37.42
N ASN A 2 3.76 55.83 -36.61
CA ASN A 2 4.46 54.66 -36.08
C ASN A 2 3.73 54.20 -34.84
N LEU A 3 3.32 52.91 -34.84
CA LEU A 3 2.87 52.22 -33.62
C LEU A 3 4.05 51.41 -33.09
N GLU A 4 4.66 51.92 -32.04
CA GLU A 4 5.67 51.22 -31.25
C GLU A 4 5.03 50.06 -30.48
N SER A 5 5.54 48.87 -30.76
CA SER A 5 5.23 47.66 -30.01
C SER A 5 6.00 47.68 -28.70
N GLY A 6 5.29 47.89 -27.58
CA GLY A 6 5.85 47.79 -26.26
C GLY A 6 6.22 46.34 -25.93
N LEU A 7 7.53 46.06 -25.88
CA LEU A 7 8.11 44.82 -25.38
C LEU A 7 8.07 44.87 -23.85
N PHE A 8 7.27 44.01 -23.24
CA PHE A 8 7.38 43.76 -21.80
C PHE A 8 8.67 42.99 -21.51
N PRO A 9 9.54 43.44 -20.59
CA PRO A 9 10.68 42.67 -20.20
C PRO A 9 10.21 41.40 -19.45
N ARG A 10 10.57 40.23 -19.96
CA ARG A 10 10.49 38.98 -19.22
C ARG A 10 11.51 39.06 -18.07
N LYS A 11 11.04 39.27 -16.85
CA LYS A 11 11.82 38.95 -15.66
C LYS A 11 11.93 37.44 -15.57
N THR A 12 13.05 36.89 -15.96
CA THR A 12 13.49 35.58 -15.53
C THR A 12 13.96 35.70 -14.09
N ASP A 13 13.02 35.70 -13.17
CA ASP A 13 13.34 35.37 -11.79
C ASP A 13 13.50 33.85 -11.74
N ASP A 14 14.74 33.38 -11.88
CA ASP A 14 15.19 32.08 -11.41
C ASP A 14 14.99 32.04 -9.89
N VAL A 15 13.77 31.81 -9.46
CA VAL A 15 13.51 31.38 -8.10
C VAL A 15 13.92 29.91 -8.06
N LEU A 16 15.20 29.68 -7.77
CA LEU A 16 15.67 28.43 -7.22
C LEU A 16 14.80 28.14 -5.99
N HIS A 17 13.71 27.41 -6.21
CA HIS A 17 13.02 26.76 -5.10
C HIS A 17 14.04 25.79 -4.52
N GLY A 18 14.76 26.22 -3.49
CA GLY A 18 15.41 25.29 -2.58
C GLY A 18 14.38 24.22 -2.15
N PRO A 19 14.81 23.05 -1.70
CA PRO A 19 13.88 22.02 -1.25
C PRO A 19 12.93 22.69 -0.24
N MET A 20 11.62 22.71 -0.56
CA MET A 20 10.62 23.13 0.41
C MET A 20 10.69 22.11 1.54
N THR A 21 11.45 22.45 2.58
CA THR A 21 11.31 21.79 3.86
C THR A 21 9.90 22.14 4.32
N MET A 22 9.02 21.15 4.39
CA MET A 22 7.76 21.33 5.10
C MET A 22 8.16 21.78 6.50
N GLY A 23 7.75 23.01 6.89
CA GLY A 23 7.96 23.53 8.24
C GLY A 23 7.49 22.46 9.23
N GLU A 24 8.19 22.31 10.35
CA GLU A 24 7.90 21.29 11.35
C GLU A 24 6.40 21.28 11.66
N VAL A 25 5.71 20.24 11.22
CA VAL A 25 4.30 20.04 11.53
C VAL A 25 4.25 19.65 13.00
N PRO A 26 3.56 20.41 13.87
CA PRO A 26 3.49 20.06 15.28
C PRO A 26 2.72 18.75 15.47
N GLU A 27 3.17 17.88 16.37
CA GLU A 27 2.50 16.62 16.68
C GLU A 27 1.04 16.78 17.11
N SER A 28 0.70 17.96 17.66
CA SER A 28 -0.66 18.34 18.03
C SER A 28 -1.58 18.66 16.83
N HIS A 29 -1.04 18.68 15.59
CA HIS A 29 -1.86 18.97 14.41
C HIS A 29 -2.88 17.85 14.19
N PRO A 30 -4.18 18.15 14.00
CA PRO A 30 -5.23 17.13 13.86
C PRO A 30 -4.96 16.09 12.76
N ARG A 31 -4.27 16.50 11.68
CA ARG A 31 -3.88 15.65 10.55
C ARG A 31 -2.39 15.33 10.53
N TYR A 32 -1.72 15.28 11.68
CA TYR A 32 -0.28 15.02 11.76
C TYR A 32 0.14 13.76 11.02
N ALA A 33 -0.56 12.63 11.27
CA ALA A 33 -0.26 11.34 10.66
C ALA A 33 -0.34 11.39 9.12
N SER A 34 -1.39 11.99 8.57
CA SER A 34 -1.59 12.16 7.13
C SER A 34 -0.49 13.02 6.50
N LEU A 35 -0.12 14.15 7.14
CA LEU A 35 0.94 15.02 6.67
C LEU A 35 2.31 14.32 6.70
N MET A 36 2.59 13.53 7.73
CA MET A 36 3.82 12.74 7.83
C MET A 36 3.88 11.62 6.77
N SER A 37 2.74 11.00 6.43
CA SER A 37 2.67 10.02 5.33
C SER A 37 3.03 10.67 3.99
N ARG A 38 2.53 11.87 3.71
CA ARG A 38 2.92 12.64 2.51
C ARG A 38 4.43 12.91 2.48
N GLN A 39 4.99 13.34 3.61
CA GLN A 39 6.43 13.62 3.69
C GLN A 39 7.27 12.37 3.42
N ARG A 40 6.92 11.23 4.02
CA ARG A 40 7.60 9.94 3.78
C ARG A 40 7.60 9.56 2.30
N LEU A 41 6.49 9.76 1.59
CA LEU A 41 6.41 9.48 0.15
C LEU A 41 7.26 10.44 -0.68
N VAL A 42 7.27 11.72 -0.36
CA VAL A 42 8.13 12.71 -1.03
C VAL A 42 9.61 12.36 -0.84
N ASP A 43 10.01 11.95 0.36
CA ASP A 43 11.39 11.57 0.63
C ASP A 43 11.74 10.24 -0.06
N ALA A 44 10.87 9.24 -0.01
CA ALA A 44 11.04 7.98 -0.73
C ALA A 44 11.13 8.17 -2.26
N MET A 45 10.44 9.16 -2.82
CA MET A 45 10.60 9.52 -4.24
C MET A 45 12.01 10.06 -4.53
N LYS A 46 12.55 10.94 -3.68
CA LYS A 46 13.93 11.44 -3.82
C LYS A 46 14.97 10.32 -3.73
N GLU A 47 14.68 9.28 -2.98
CA GLU A 47 15.52 8.09 -2.82
C GLU A 47 15.35 7.05 -3.94
N GLY A 48 14.50 7.34 -4.93
CA GLY A 48 14.27 6.45 -6.09
C GLY A 48 13.37 5.24 -5.80
N LEU A 49 12.69 5.19 -4.65
CA LEU A 49 11.77 4.10 -4.30
C LEU A 49 10.45 4.19 -5.07
N LEU A 50 10.03 5.40 -5.46
CA LEU A 50 8.73 5.69 -6.07
C LEU A 50 8.85 6.17 -7.51
N ALA A 51 7.86 5.85 -8.34
CA ALA A 51 7.60 6.57 -9.58
C ALA A 51 6.72 7.79 -9.28
N ASP A 52 6.78 8.82 -10.13
CA ASP A 52 6.01 10.08 -9.96
C ASP A 52 4.50 9.83 -9.81
N SER A 53 3.97 8.84 -10.56
CA SER A 53 2.56 8.45 -10.48
C SER A 53 2.13 7.90 -9.11
N ALA A 54 3.06 7.49 -8.27
CA ALA A 54 2.78 6.98 -6.93
C ALA A 54 2.19 8.06 -6.01
N LEU A 55 2.63 9.31 -6.16
CA LEU A 55 2.07 10.45 -5.40
C LEU A 55 0.61 10.72 -5.80
N ILE A 56 0.28 10.58 -7.09
CA ILE A 56 -1.10 10.74 -7.58
C ILE A 56 -1.99 9.63 -7.01
N ALA A 57 -1.49 8.39 -6.98
CA ALA A 57 -2.24 7.26 -6.41
C ALA A 57 -2.50 7.46 -4.91
N HIS A 58 -1.49 7.92 -4.16
CA HIS A 58 -1.64 8.23 -2.73
C HIS A 58 -2.68 9.33 -2.50
N GLY A 59 -2.60 10.45 -3.22
CA GLY A 59 -3.54 11.57 -3.07
C GLY A 59 -4.99 11.18 -3.37
N ARG A 60 -5.23 10.27 -4.33
CA ARG A 60 -6.57 9.71 -4.57
C ARG A 60 -7.07 8.88 -3.39
N GLY A 61 -6.21 8.07 -2.78
CA GLY A 61 -6.55 7.29 -1.59
C GLY A 61 -6.83 8.19 -0.39
N GLU A 62 -5.97 9.19 -0.17
CA GLU A 62 -6.13 10.15 0.92
C GLU A 62 -7.46 10.92 0.87
N ALA A 63 -8.00 11.18 -0.32
CA ALA A 63 -9.33 11.78 -0.45
C ALA A 63 -10.44 10.90 0.16
N PHE A 64 -10.34 9.58 0.03
CA PHE A 64 -11.26 8.65 0.70
C PHE A 64 -11.02 8.59 2.19
N ASP A 65 -9.75 8.60 2.63
CA ASP A 65 -9.41 8.58 4.05
C ASP A 65 -9.98 9.81 4.78
N TYR A 66 -9.96 10.96 4.12
CA TYR A 66 -10.58 12.18 4.66
C TYR A 66 -12.09 11.99 4.89
N LEU A 67 -12.80 11.32 3.99
CA LEU A 67 -14.23 11.01 4.16
C LEU A 67 -14.48 10.02 5.31
N LEU A 68 -13.52 9.17 5.63
CA LEU A 68 -13.57 8.27 6.78
C LEU A 68 -13.26 8.99 8.12
N GLY A 69 -12.81 10.24 8.06
CA GLY A 69 -12.33 10.98 9.23
C GLY A 69 -10.95 10.51 9.70
N GLU A 70 -10.13 9.96 8.79
CA GLU A 70 -8.77 9.47 9.03
C GLU A 70 -8.69 8.46 10.18
N GLN A 71 -9.67 7.54 10.24
CA GLN A 71 -9.81 6.54 11.29
C GLN A 71 -10.21 5.16 10.74
N THR A 72 -9.84 4.12 11.48
CA THR A 72 -10.26 2.74 11.18
C THR A 72 -11.72 2.54 11.59
N THR A 73 -12.57 2.17 10.63
CA THR A 73 -14.00 1.93 10.88
C THR A 73 -14.26 0.54 11.46
N ALA A 74 -15.49 0.31 11.92
CA ALA A 74 -15.92 -1.02 12.39
C ALA A 74 -15.84 -2.06 11.26
N GLY A 75 -16.23 -1.70 10.03
CA GLY A 75 -16.11 -2.56 8.85
C GLY A 75 -14.66 -2.92 8.53
N ALA A 76 -13.75 -1.95 8.56
CA ALA A 76 -12.31 -2.19 8.38
C ALA A 76 -11.76 -3.10 9.50
N THR A 77 -12.15 -2.87 10.76
CA THR A 77 -11.75 -3.71 11.90
C THR A 77 -12.21 -5.15 11.74
N ALA A 78 -13.43 -5.38 11.25
CA ALA A 78 -13.93 -6.73 10.99
C ALA A 78 -13.10 -7.42 9.89
N ALA A 79 -12.78 -6.70 8.80
CA ALA A 79 -11.93 -7.22 7.73
C ALA A 79 -10.50 -7.53 8.21
N ILE A 80 -9.89 -6.67 9.04
CA ILE A 80 -8.57 -6.90 9.64
C ILE A 80 -8.57 -8.18 10.49
N ASN A 81 -9.59 -8.38 11.32
CA ASN A 81 -9.72 -9.57 12.15
C ASN A 81 -9.77 -10.84 11.29
N GLU A 82 -10.60 -10.84 10.25
CA GLU A 82 -10.75 -11.99 9.37
C GLU A 82 -9.52 -12.28 8.54
N VAL A 83 -8.86 -11.22 8.01
CA VAL A 83 -7.59 -11.36 7.28
C VAL A 83 -6.50 -11.95 8.18
N ALA A 84 -6.37 -11.48 9.43
CA ALA A 84 -5.41 -12.03 10.37
C ALA A 84 -5.66 -13.53 10.64
N ALA A 85 -6.92 -13.90 10.88
CA ALA A 85 -7.29 -15.29 11.12
C ALA A 85 -6.96 -16.20 9.92
N ARG A 86 -7.26 -15.76 8.70
CA ARG A 86 -6.97 -16.53 7.47
C ARG A 86 -5.48 -16.60 7.17
N LEU A 87 -4.72 -15.54 7.42
CA LEU A 87 -3.26 -15.55 7.25
C LEU A 87 -2.59 -16.56 8.18
N LEU A 88 -3.06 -16.69 9.44
CA LEU A 88 -2.48 -17.63 10.40
C LEU A 88 -2.70 -19.11 10.03
N ILE A 89 -3.73 -19.42 9.25
CA ILE A 89 -4.01 -20.80 8.80
C ILE A 89 -3.59 -21.07 7.37
N ALA A 90 -3.06 -20.05 6.67
CA ALA A 90 -2.53 -20.19 5.33
C ALA A 90 -1.34 -21.15 5.30
N LYS A 91 -1.19 -21.93 4.23
CA LYS A 91 -0.10 -22.90 4.09
C LYS A 91 1.15 -22.24 3.52
N GLN A 92 0.99 -21.33 2.59
CA GLN A 92 2.05 -20.63 1.88
C GLN A 92 1.65 -19.17 1.66
N PRO A 93 1.52 -18.36 2.72
CA PRO A 93 1.24 -16.95 2.56
C PRO A 93 2.42 -16.21 1.97
N VAL A 94 2.17 -15.11 1.27
CA VAL A 94 3.18 -14.16 0.80
C VAL A 94 2.70 -12.73 0.99
N ILE A 95 3.63 -11.83 1.30
CA ILE A 95 3.37 -10.39 1.34
C ILE A 95 3.95 -9.77 0.06
N SER A 96 3.11 -9.22 -0.79
CA SER A 96 3.54 -8.51 -2.00
C SER A 96 3.61 -7.01 -1.75
N VAL A 97 4.79 -6.43 -1.95
CA VAL A 97 5.03 -5.01 -1.68
C VAL A 97 5.38 -4.22 -2.95
N ASN A 98 5.06 -2.94 -2.92
CA ASN A 98 5.41 -1.95 -3.93
C ASN A 98 6.07 -0.73 -3.29
N GLY A 99 6.43 0.27 -4.09
CA GLY A 99 7.14 1.46 -3.60
C GLY A 99 6.40 2.18 -2.47
N ASN A 100 5.09 2.43 -2.61
CA ASN A 100 4.30 3.11 -1.59
C ASN A 100 4.24 2.33 -0.27
N THR A 101 4.08 1.02 -0.35
CA THR A 101 4.01 0.17 0.85
C THR A 101 5.35 0.07 1.57
N VAL A 102 6.46 0.02 0.82
CA VAL A 102 7.82 0.08 1.41
C VAL A 102 8.08 1.43 2.06
N ALA A 103 7.64 2.53 1.45
CA ALA A 103 7.81 3.87 2.01
C ALA A 103 6.98 4.10 3.30
N LEU A 104 5.79 3.52 3.36
CA LEU A 104 4.82 3.82 4.42
C LEU A 104 4.81 2.80 5.57
N ALA A 105 5.04 1.52 5.28
CA ALA A 105 4.77 0.44 6.24
C ALA A 105 5.79 -0.72 6.16
N CYS A 106 7.05 -0.44 5.79
CA CYS A 106 8.08 -1.48 5.63
C CYS A 106 8.29 -2.29 6.91
N ASP A 107 8.38 -1.62 8.03
CA ASP A 107 8.68 -2.24 9.33
C ASP A 107 7.58 -3.19 9.78
N GLU A 108 6.33 -2.73 9.71
CA GLU A 108 5.17 -3.54 10.05
C GLU A 108 5.01 -4.74 9.11
N LEU A 109 5.26 -4.56 7.81
CA LEU A 109 5.18 -5.65 6.84
C LEU A 109 6.28 -6.69 7.03
N LEU A 110 7.50 -6.28 7.42
CA LEU A 110 8.57 -7.20 7.81
C LEU A 110 8.20 -7.99 9.08
N GLN A 111 7.64 -7.33 10.10
CA GLN A 111 7.21 -7.99 11.34
C GLN A 111 6.03 -8.94 11.09
N ILE A 112 5.12 -8.59 10.18
CA ILE A 112 4.04 -9.49 9.74
C ILE A 112 4.62 -10.71 9.03
N ALA A 113 5.61 -10.51 8.12
CA ALA A 113 6.27 -11.60 7.42
C ALA A 113 6.99 -12.55 8.38
N ASP A 114 7.67 -12.01 9.39
CA ASP A 114 8.30 -12.78 10.47
C ASP A 114 7.28 -13.60 11.26
N THR A 115 6.21 -12.95 11.73
CA THR A 115 5.13 -13.60 12.49
C THR A 115 4.50 -14.76 11.72
N LEU A 116 4.29 -14.58 10.42
CA LEU A 116 3.71 -15.57 9.52
C LEU A 116 4.75 -16.58 8.97
N ARG A 117 6.04 -16.32 9.18
CA ARG A 117 7.16 -17.09 8.58
C ARG A 117 7.03 -17.21 7.06
N CYS A 118 6.72 -16.10 6.41
CA CYS A 118 6.48 -16.05 4.98
C CYS A 118 7.42 -15.07 4.27
N PRO A 119 7.65 -15.24 2.96
CA PRO A 119 8.44 -14.30 2.19
C PRO A 119 7.71 -12.98 1.98
N LEU A 120 8.51 -11.93 1.77
CA LEU A 120 8.08 -10.62 1.29
C LEU A 120 8.60 -10.45 -0.14
N GLU A 121 7.71 -10.20 -1.11
CA GLU A 121 8.10 -10.09 -2.53
C GLU A 121 7.85 -8.68 -3.08
N VAL A 122 8.92 -8.06 -3.61
CA VAL A 122 8.84 -6.79 -4.32
C VAL A 122 8.28 -7.03 -5.73
N ASN A 123 7.09 -6.47 -5.99
CA ASN A 123 6.44 -6.55 -7.29
C ASN A 123 5.89 -5.18 -7.71
N ILE A 124 6.53 -4.57 -8.70
CA ILE A 124 6.26 -3.19 -9.14
C ILE A 124 6.04 -3.10 -10.65
N TYR A 125 5.27 -2.09 -11.08
CA TYR A 125 4.97 -1.86 -12.50
C TYR A 125 6.18 -1.28 -13.25
N TYR A 126 6.74 -0.17 -12.78
CA TYR A 126 7.92 0.46 -13.38
C TYR A 126 9.20 -0.18 -12.82
N ARG A 127 9.49 -1.38 -13.32
CA ARG A 127 10.60 -2.21 -12.84
C ARG A 127 11.89 -1.85 -13.57
N THR A 128 12.64 -0.86 -13.07
CA THR A 128 14.02 -0.60 -13.51
C THR A 128 15.01 -1.22 -12.54
N PRO A 129 16.25 -1.54 -12.99
CA PRO A 129 17.29 -2.07 -12.10
C PRO A 129 17.55 -1.15 -10.89
N GLU A 130 17.58 0.16 -11.10
CA GLU A 130 17.86 1.16 -10.06
C GLU A 130 16.76 1.16 -9.00
N ARG A 131 15.49 1.15 -9.42
CA ARG A 131 14.36 1.10 -8.48
C ARG A 131 14.30 -0.21 -7.71
N MET A 132 14.59 -1.33 -8.38
CA MET A 132 14.65 -2.62 -7.69
C MET A 132 15.76 -2.64 -6.65
N ALA A 133 16.95 -2.14 -6.99
CA ALA A 133 18.07 -2.03 -6.06
C ALA A 133 17.73 -1.13 -4.85
N ALA A 134 17.10 0.03 -5.10
CA ALA A 134 16.68 0.95 -4.03
C ALA A 134 15.64 0.31 -3.10
N LEU A 135 14.61 -0.36 -3.65
CA LEU A 135 13.57 -1.01 -2.85
C LEU A 135 14.10 -2.18 -2.03
N LEU A 136 14.88 -3.07 -2.65
CA LEU A 136 15.49 -4.22 -1.96
C LEU A 136 16.45 -3.74 -0.88
N GLY A 137 17.33 -2.78 -1.20
CA GLY A 137 18.26 -2.20 -0.23
C GLY A 137 17.55 -1.56 0.97
N ARG A 138 16.44 -0.83 0.75
CA ARG A 138 15.64 -0.27 1.84
C ARG A 138 15.03 -1.37 2.72
N ILE A 139 14.47 -2.42 2.12
CA ILE A 139 13.88 -3.53 2.90
C ILE A 139 14.95 -4.27 3.70
N GLU A 140 16.11 -4.56 3.11
CA GLU A 140 17.26 -5.20 3.77
C GLU A 140 17.82 -4.35 4.92
N GLU A 141 17.95 -3.04 4.72
CA GLU A 141 18.32 -2.08 5.76
C GLU A 141 17.36 -2.15 6.96
N ARG A 142 16.04 -2.11 6.68
CA ARG A 142 15.02 -2.18 7.74
C ARG A 142 14.99 -3.54 8.42
N ALA A 143 15.10 -4.62 7.67
CA ALA A 143 15.20 -5.97 8.22
C ALA A 143 16.40 -6.11 9.17
N THR A 144 17.56 -5.54 8.80
CA THR A 144 18.75 -5.52 9.64
C THR A 144 18.53 -4.72 10.93
N ALA A 145 17.93 -3.53 10.82
CA ALA A 145 17.65 -2.66 11.96
C ALA A 145 16.66 -3.31 12.96
N LEU A 146 15.75 -4.15 12.45
CA LEU A 146 14.74 -4.88 13.24
C LEU A 146 15.23 -6.27 13.70
N HIS A 147 16.44 -6.69 13.33
CA HIS A 147 16.98 -8.05 13.57
C HIS A 147 16.15 -9.16 12.89
N LEU A 148 15.56 -8.86 11.72
CA LEU A 148 14.71 -9.75 10.92
C LEU A 148 15.39 -10.23 9.64
N ASN A 149 16.71 -10.38 9.63
CA ASN A 149 17.48 -10.80 8.44
C ASN A 149 17.14 -12.21 7.93
N HIS A 150 16.38 -12.98 8.70
CA HIS A 150 15.89 -14.31 8.32
C HIS A 150 14.60 -14.27 7.49
N VAL A 151 13.93 -13.12 7.40
CA VAL A 151 12.78 -12.94 6.50
C VAL A 151 13.29 -12.97 5.06
N GLU A 152 12.74 -13.88 4.26
CA GLU A 152 13.10 -14.01 2.86
C GLU A 152 12.55 -12.84 2.04
N ILE A 153 13.44 -12.11 1.35
CA ILE A 153 13.09 -10.98 0.51
C ILE A 153 13.24 -11.39 -0.96
N LEU A 154 12.11 -11.49 -1.65
CA LEU A 154 12.01 -11.93 -3.04
C LEU A 154 11.77 -10.75 -4.00
N GLY A 155 11.89 -11.04 -5.30
CA GLY A 155 11.57 -10.10 -6.36
C GLY A 155 12.79 -9.58 -7.12
N ALA A 156 14.03 -9.82 -6.67
CA ALA A 156 15.24 -9.47 -7.44
C ALA A 156 15.26 -10.17 -8.80
N ASN A 157 15.05 -11.47 -8.81
CA ASN A 157 15.15 -12.34 -9.98
C ASN A 157 13.87 -13.19 -10.11
N PRO A 158 12.77 -12.64 -10.64
CA PRO A 158 11.54 -13.40 -10.81
C PRO A 158 11.75 -14.55 -11.80
N ASN A 159 11.34 -15.75 -11.41
CA ASN A 159 11.48 -17.00 -12.16
C ASN A 159 10.15 -17.61 -12.57
N GLY A 160 9.05 -16.88 -12.39
CA GLY A 160 7.71 -17.26 -12.75
C GLY A 160 6.88 -16.11 -13.32
N ARG A 161 5.68 -16.44 -13.81
CA ARG A 161 4.77 -15.46 -14.42
C ARG A 161 3.31 -15.76 -14.07
N ILE A 162 2.56 -14.74 -13.68
CA ILE A 162 1.11 -14.83 -13.45
C ILE A 162 0.42 -15.04 -14.80
N PRO A 163 -0.34 -16.14 -15.00
CA PRO A 163 -1.05 -16.39 -16.25
C PRO A 163 -2.14 -15.34 -16.51
N GLY A 164 -2.32 -15.00 -17.80
CA GLY A 164 -3.37 -14.06 -18.22
C GLY A 164 -3.14 -12.61 -17.83
N LEU A 165 -1.99 -12.27 -17.26
CA LEU A 165 -1.61 -10.91 -16.93
C LEU A 165 -0.50 -10.41 -17.85
N ASP A 166 -0.72 -9.24 -18.45
CA ASP A 166 0.30 -8.54 -19.23
C ASP A 166 1.07 -7.52 -18.36
N GLY A 167 2.29 -7.18 -18.84
CA GLY A 167 3.13 -6.17 -18.20
C GLY A 167 4.08 -6.69 -17.11
N PRO A 168 4.88 -5.78 -16.53
CA PRO A 168 5.99 -6.13 -15.64
C PRO A 168 5.56 -6.83 -14.34
N ARG A 169 4.37 -6.52 -13.81
CA ARG A 169 3.84 -7.13 -12.57
C ARG A 169 3.40 -8.59 -12.74
N ALA A 170 3.32 -9.08 -13.99
CA ALA A 170 3.12 -10.50 -14.24
C ALA A 170 4.32 -11.35 -13.81
N ASN A 171 5.55 -10.78 -13.86
CA ASN A 171 6.76 -11.49 -13.42
C ASN A 171 6.83 -11.53 -11.90
N CYS A 172 6.93 -12.73 -11.34
CA CYS A 172 6.95 -12.99 -9.91
C CYS A 172 7.85 -14.20 -9.58
N CYS A 173 8.06 -14.46 -8.32
CA CYS A 173 8.86 -15.59 -7.87
C CYS A 173 7.97 -16.84 -7.67
N GLN A 174 8.50 -18.02 -8.04
CA GLN A 174 7.82 -19.29 -7.82
C GLN A 174 7.66 -19.56 -6.32
N GLU A 175 8.66 -19.23 -5.52
CA GLU A 175 8.70 -19.39 -4.07
C GLU A 175 7.84 -18.34 -3.33
N GLY A 176 7.45 -17.28 -4.04
CA GLY A 176 6.63 -16.17 -3.56
C GLY A 176 5.22 -16.20 -4.13
N ILE A 177 4.85 -15.11 -4.84
CA ILE A 177 3.49 -14.86 -5.34
C ILE A 177 2.94 -16.02 -6.17
N LEU A 178 3.75 -16.68 -7.01
CA LEU A 178 3.26 -17.73 -7.90
C LEU A 178 2.87 -19.00 -7.13
N GLY A 179 3.64 -19.40 -6.12
CA GLY A 179 3.38 -20.60 -5.31
C GLY A 179 2.43 -20.38 -4.13
N ALA A 180 2.17 -19.15 -3.75
CA ALA A 180 1.35 -18.83 -2.58
C ALA A 180 -0.11 -19.29 -2.72
N ASP A 181 -0.72 -19.71 -1.61
CA ASP A 181 -2.17 -19.93 -1.50
C ASP A 181 -2.89 -18.64 -1.05
N VAL A 182 -2.19 -17.76 -0.33
CA VAL A 182 -2.70 -16.48 0.16
C VAL A 182 -1.70 -15.36 -0.19
N VAL A 183 -2.21 -14.27 -0.76
CA VAL A 183 -1.41 -13.08 -1.09
C VAL A 183 -1.97 -11.88 -0.32
N LEU A 184 -1.20 -11.34 0.62
CA LEU A 184 -1.47 -10.03 1.21
C LEU A 184 -0.79 -8.96 0.36
N VAL A 185 -1.58 -8.05 -0.20
CA VAL A 185 -1.05 -7.02 -1.10
C VAL A 185 -1.71 -5.66 -0.86
N PRO A 186 -1.07 -4.78 -0.10
CA PRO A 186 -1.54 -3.39 0.02
C PRO A 186 -1.38 -2.65 -1.31
N LEU A 187 -2.38 -1.86 -1.69
CA LEU A 187 -2.37 -1.00 -2.89
C LEU A 187 -2.16 -1.79 -4.20
N GLU A 188 -3.15 -2.60 -4.58
CA GLU A 188 -3.10 -3.52 -5.73
C GLU A 188 -3.80 -2.95 -6.97
N ASP A 189 -3.36 -3.43 -8.15
CA ASP A 189 -4.04 -3.21 -9.44
C ASP A 189 -5.17 -4.21 -9.65
N GLY A 190 -6.30 -3.76 -10.22
CA GLY A 190 -7.47 -4.62 -10.46
C GLY A 190 -7.18 -5.82 -11.33
N ASP A 191 -6.41 -5.65 -12.42
CA ASP A 191 -6.06 -6.72 -13.36
C ASP A 191 -5.26 -7.83 -12.68
N ARG A 192 -4.28 -7.45 -11.86
CA ARG A 192 -3.45 -8.40 -11.14
C ARG A 192 -4.24 -9.11 -10.05
N CYS A 193 -5.10 -8.40 -9.32
CA CYS A 193 -5.99 -8.98 -8.34
C CYS A 193 -6.90 -10.05 -8.99
N GLU A 194 -7.52 -9.74 -10.12
CA GLU A 194 -8.37 -10.69 -10.88
C GLU A 194 -7.58 -11.92 -11.32
N ALA A 195 -6.38 -11.73 -11.86
CA ALA A 195 -5.53 -12.85 -12.30
C ALA A 195 -5.14 -13.77 -11.12
N LEU A 196 -4.78 -13.22 -9.97
CA LEU A 196 -4.44 -14.01 -8.78
C LEU A 196 -5.66 -14.78 -8.22
N VAL A 197 -6.83 -14.14 -8.18
CA VAL A 197 -8.08 -14.80 -7.76
C VAL A 197 -8.47 -15.90 -8.75
N ALA A 198 -8.30 -15.67 -10.06
CA ALA A 198 -8.55 -16.68 -11.10
C ALA A 198 -7.62 -17.91 -10.97
N MET A 199 -6.44 -17.76 -10.38
CA MET A 199 -5.54 -18.87 -10.01
C MET A 199 -6.00 -19.65 -8.77
N GLY A 200 -7.11 -19.29 -8.15
CA GLY A 200 -7.63 -19.92 -6.93
C GLY A 200 -6.97 -19.45 -5.64
N LYS A 201 -6.20 -18.34 -5.67
CA LYS A 201 -5.57 -17.78 -4.50
C LYS A 201 -6.55 -16.93 -3.69
N GLN A 202 -6.40 -16.90 -2.37
CA GLN A 202 -7.00 -15.86 -1.57
C GLN A 202 -6.15 -14.59 -1.68
N VAL A 203 -6.78 -13.49 -2.08
CA VAL A 203 -6.12 -12.18 -2.24
C VAL A 203 -6.70 -11.21 -1.24
N PHE A 204 -5.88 -10.76 -0.30
CA PHE A 204 -6.24 -9.76 0.70
C PHE A 204 -5.58 -8.44 0.33
N VAL A 205 -6.40 -7.40 0.16
CA VAL A 205 -5.93 -6.08 -0.24
C VAL A 205 -6.24 -5.03 0.80
N ILE A 206 -5.45 -3.97 0.81
CA ILE A 206 -5.71 -2.74 1.55
C ILE A 206 -5.93 -1.66 0.49
N ASP A 207 -7.14 -1.10 0.43
CA ASP A 207 -7.52 -0.08 -0.56
C ASP A 207 -8.57 0.86 0.04
N LEU A 208 -8.28 2.15 0.08
CA LEU A 208 -9.19 3.18 0.62
C LEU A 208 -10.46 3.39 -0.21
N ASN A 209 -10.49 2.94 -1.47
CA ASN A 209 -11.68 3.04 -2.31
C ASN A 209 -12.51 1.73 -2.30
N PRO A 210 -13.62 1.67 -1.54
CA PRO A 210 -14.45 0.45 -1.46
C PRO A 210 -15.11 0.07 -2.79
N LEU A 211 -15.14 0.98 -3.75
CA LEU A 211 -15.75 0.80 -5.06
C LEU A 211 -14.72 0.50 -6.17
N SER A 212 -13.43 0.46 -5.85
CA SER A 212 -12.39 0.13 -6.81
C SER A 212 -12.61 -1.28 -7.39
N ARG A 213 -12.05 -1.51 -8.57
CA ARG A 213 -12.06 -2.85 -9.19
C ARG A 213 -11.36 -3.86 -8.28
N THR A 214 -10.23 -3.47 -7.70
CA THR A 214 -9.48 -4.28 -6.75
C THR A 214 -10.32 -4.66 -5.53
N ALA A 215 -10.96 -3.67 -4.88
CA ALA A 215 -11.79 -3.90 -3.71
C ALA A 215 -12.97 -4.85 -3.97
N LYS A 216 -13.52 -4.82 -5.19
CA LYS A 216 -14.63 -5.70 -5.60
C LYS A 216 -14.20 -7.12 -5.93
N THR A 217 -12.98 -7.30 -6.43
CA THR A 217 -12.45 -8.58 -6.91
C THR A 217 -11.72 -9.35 -5.83
N ALA A 218 -11.05 -8.66 -4.91
CA ALA A 218 -10.30 -9.28 -3.82
C ALA A 218 -11.17 -10.21 -2.98
N THR A 219 -10.58 -11.27 -2.44
CA THR A 219 -11.24 -12.16 -1.49
C THR A 219 -11.69 -11.37 -0.25
N ILE A 220 -10.82 -10.51 0.27
CA ILE A 220 -11.14 -9.53 1.31
C ILE A 220 -10.41 -8.23 0.98
N CYS A 221 -11.14 -7.12 1.01
CA CYS A 221 -10.57 -5.78 0.98
C CYS A 221 -10.73 -5.13 2.35
N ILE A 222 -9.61 -4.75 2.95
CA ILE A 222 -9.58 -3.87 4.12
C ILE A 222 -9.64 -2.43 3.60
N VAL A 223 -10.75 -1.76 3.84
CA VAL A 223 -10.93 -0.37 3.39
C VAL A 223 -10.46 0.57 4.49
N ASP A 224 -9.15 0.85 4.46
CA ASP A 224 -8.48 1.71 5.42
C ASP A 224 -7.11 2.16 4.90
N GLU A 225 -6.46 3.08 5.60
CA GLU A 225 -5.11 3.55 5.32
C GLU A 225 -4.07 2.47 5.67
N VAL A 226 -3.00 2.39 4.87
CA VAL A 226 -2.04 1.27 4.92
C VAL A 226 -1.29 1.16 6.25
N GLN A 227 -0.86 2.29 6.85
CA GLN A 227 -0.10 2.27 8.11
C GLN A 227 -0.98 1.87 9.30
N ARG A 228 -2.21 2.41 9.38
CA ARG A 228 -3.17 2.01 10.40
C ARG A 228 -3.52 0.53 10.26
N THR A 229 -3.77 0.09 9.02
CA THR A 229 -4.10 -1.31 8.76
C THR A 229 -2.97 -2.25 9.13
N THR A 230 -1.72 -1.98 8.71
CA THR A 230 -0.59 -2.89 9.00
C THR A 230 -0.28 -2.97 10.48
N SER A 231 -0.33 -1.84 11.21
CA SER A 231 -0.18 -1.82 12.66
C SER A 231 -1.28 -2.60 13.37
N ALA A 232 -2.55 -2.41 12.96
CA ALA A 232 -3.68 -3.14 13.52
C ALA A 232 -3.61 -4.64 13.19
N LEU A 233 -3.21 -5.00 11.96
CA LEU A 233 -3.05 -6.38 11.52
C LEU A 233 -1.95 -7.09 12.32
N LEU A 234 -0.79 -6.46 12.50
CA LEU A 234 0.30 -6.98 13.33
C LEU A 234 -0.15 -7.23 14.78
N SER A 235 -0.85 -6.25 15.37
CA SER A 235 -1.44 -6.41 16.71
C SER A 235 -2.41 -7.57 16.77
N ARG A 236 -3.20 -7.80 15.72
CA ARG A 236 -4.18 -8.88 15.66
C ARG A 236 -3.50 -10.25 15.45
N LEU A 237 -2.46 -10.34 14.65
CA LEU A 237 -1.67 -11.57 14.49
C LEU A 237 -1.02 -12.01 15.84
N ASN A 238 -0.58 -11.05 16.65
CA ASN A 238 -0.03 -11.33 17.98
C ASN A 238 -1.12 -11.67 19.03
N ASN A 239 -2.39 -11.30 18.78
CA ASN A 239 -3.54 -11.58 19.63
C ASN A 239 -4.68 -12.14 18.77
N PRO A 240 -4.55 -13.39 18.27
CA PRO A 240 -5.44 -13.93 17.27
C PRO A 240 -6.86 -14.11 17.78
N LYS A 241 -7.82 -14.00 16.86
CA LYS A 241 -9.20 -14.44 17.00
C LYS A 241 -9.48 -15.50 15.95
N ASP A 242 -10.45 -16.35 16.22
CA ASP A 242 -10.90 -17.32 15.23
C ASP A 242 -11.51 -16.62 14.01
N SER A 243 -11.37 -17.26 12.84
CA SER A 243 -12.05 -16.84 11.63
C SER A 243 -13.56 -16.91 11.80
N ASP A 244 -14.27 -15.91 11.34
CA ASP A 244 -15.73 -15.90 11.32
C ASP A 244 -16.24 -16.66 10.08
N PRO A 245 -16.86 -17.85 10.24
CA PRO A 245 -17.38 -18.62 9.12
C PRO A 245 -18.50 -17.90 8.36
N HIS A 246 -19.08 -16.85 8.92
CA HIS A 246 -20.15 -16.04 8.33
C HIS A 246 -19.65 -14.66 7.86
N PHE A 247 -18.32 -14.42 7.85
CA PHE A 247 -17.78 -13.15 7.42
C PHE A 247 -18.16 -12.83 5.96
N ASP A 248 -18.86 -11.70 5.79
CA ASP A 248 -19.24 -11.17 4.50
C ASP A 248 -18.35 -9.99 4.10
N ALA A 249 -17.41 -10.23 3.17
CA ALA A 249 -16.50 -9.22 2.66
C ALA A 249 -17.23 -8.06 1.94
N ALA A 250 -18.37 -8.32 1.32
CA ALA A 250 -19.15 -7.28 0.66
C ALA A 250 -19.89 -6.41 1.69
N ALA A 251 -20.44 -7.02 2.74
CA ALA A 251 -21.06 -6.29 3.84
C ALA A 251 -20.04 -5.43 4.59
N SER A 252 -18.83 -5.95 4.84
CA SER A 252 -17.74 -5.19 5.45
C SER A 252 -17.40 -3.92 4.66
N ARG A 253 -17.23 -4.02 3.32
CA ARG A 253 -17.00 -2.86 2.44
C ARG A 253 -18.18 -1.89 2.42
N ARG A 254 -19.42 -2.41 2.42
CA ARG A 254 -20.63 -1.58 2.45
C ARG A 254 -20.70 -0.76 3.73
N ALA A 255 -20.40 -1.36 4.88
CA ALA A 255 -20.37 -0.65 6.16
C ALA A 255 -19.38 0.52 6.15
N VAL A 256 -18.21 0.38 5.48
CA VAL A 256 -17.25 1.49 5.33
C VAL A 256 -17.82 2.58 4.40
N LEU A 257 -18.48 2.21 3.30
CA LEU A 257 -19.11 3.17 2.40
C LEU A 257 -20.23 3.97 3.09
N GLU A 258 -21.00 3.32 3.95
CA GLU A 258 -22.04 3.98 4.77
C GLU A 258 -21.42 5.06 5.67
N VAL A 259 -20.27 4.78 6.31
CA VAL A 259 -19.52 5.80 7.09
C VAL A 259 -19.11 7.00 6.24
N MET A 260 -18.69 6.78 4.98
CA MET A 260 -18.37 7.89 4.07
C MET A 260 -19.59 8.73 3.71
N LEU A 261 -20.76 8.10 3.53
CA LEU A 261 -22.01 8.80 3.24
C LEU A 261 -22.49 9.63 4.44
N GLU A 262 -22.34 9.09 5.64
CA GLU A 262 -22.67 9.78 6.90
C GLU A 262 -21.70 10.94 7.21
N ALA A 263 -20.56 11.01 6.52
CA ALA A 263 -19.62 12.12 6.71
C ALA A 263 -20.22 13.49 6.38
N LEU A 264 -21.27 13.53 5.55
CA LEU A 264 -22.02 14.76 5.23
C LEU A 264 -22.88 15.27 6.40
N GLU A 265 -23.11 14.43 7.40
CA GLU A 265 -23.96 14.74 8.57
C GLU A 265 -23.12 15.05 9.83
N ARG A 266 -21.78 15.10 9.70
CA ARG A 266 -20.85 15.31 10.81
C ARG A 266 -20.46 16.78 11.01
N ASP A 267 -21.38 17.70 10.92
CA ASP A 267 -21.13 19.14 11.20
C ASP A 267 -21.31 19.48 12.67
#